data_35b41a78a8e2cbf506efb02bc8993910
#
_entry.id   35b41a78a8e2cbf506efb02bc8993910
#
_cell.length_a   1.000
_cell.length_b   1.000
_cell.length_c   1.000
_cell.angle_alpha   90.00
_cell.angle_beta   90.00
_cell.angle_gamma   90.00
#
_symmetry.space_group_name_H-M   'P 1'
#
loop_
_entity.id
_entity.type
_entity.pdbx_description
1 polymer ?
#
loop_
_entity_poly.entity_id
_entity_poly.type
_entity_poly.pdbx_seq_one_letter_code
_entity_poly.pdbx_strand_id
1 'polypeptide(L)'
;MLTGTTLVSKVTEMQAQEPPAMLSDILRACGYEIDGKLHFTQYYTELLDAKGLLNKTPEPEISEEYQEIYDELCENYGEDAVDAFLTIWEESDLEHFEDAFSGRFESEADFAEEITTDCYGLNIPSFVVIDWQATWDQGLRYDYEYVNGYIFVNAW
;
A
#
# COMPACT_ATOMS: atom_id res chain seq x y z
N MET A 1 -28.72 0.87 1.07
CA MET A 1 -27.40 0.72 1.69
C MET A 1 -26.96 2.08 2.25
N LEU A 2 -26.68 2.15 3.54
CA LEU A 2 -26.24 3.38 4.20
C LEU A 2 -24.75 3.59 3.96
N THR A 3 -24.34 4.85 3.73
CA THR A 3 -22.95 5.25 3.51
C THR A 3 -22.61 6.52 4.29
N GLY A 4 -21.34 6.87 4.40
CA GLY A 4 -20.88 8.11 5.02
C GLY A 4 -21.29 8.26 6.47
N THR A 5 -21.58 9.48 6.89
CA THR A 5 -21.96 9.82 8.27
C THR A 5 -23.22 9.10 8.75
N THR A 6 -24.16 8.83 7.84
CA THR A 6 -25.40 8.10 8.17
C THR A 6 -25.11 6.65 8.56
N LEU A 7 -24.17 6.00 7.88
CA LEU A 7 -23.69 4.66 8.23
C LEU A 7 -23.04 4.66 9.63
N VAL A 8 -22.11 5.59 9.87
CA VAL A 8 -21.43 5.72 11.17
C VAL A 8 -22.42 5.94 12.30
N SER A 9 -23.37 6.87 12.13
CA SER A 9 -24.39 7.16 13.15
C SER A 9 -25.26 5.93 13.47
N LYS A 10 -25.68 5.19 12.42
CA LYS A 10 -26.52 4.00 12.61
C LYS A 10 -25.76 2.87 13.30
N VAL A 11 -24.51 2.64 12.94
CA VAL A 11 -23.65 1.65 13.60
C VAL A 11 -23.44 2.00 15.07
N THR A 12 -23.13 3.25 15.37
CA THR A 12 -22.93 3.73 16.74
C THR A 12 -24.20 3.56 17.59
N GLU A 13 -25.37 3.90 17.04
CA GLU A 13 -26.66 3.70 17.70
C GLU A 13 -26.89 2.23 18.05
N MET A 14 -26.66 1.31 17.10
CA MET A 14 -26.89 -0.11 17.28
C MET A 14 -25.89 -0.77 18.23
N GLN A 15 -24.66 -0.27 18.27
CA GLN A 15 -23.63 -0.75 19.20
C GLN A 15 -23.84 -0.25 20.64
N ALA A 16 -24.54 0.86 20.81
CA ALA A 16 -24.87 1.43 22.13
C ALA A 16 -26.09 0.78 22.81
N GLN A 17 -26.77 -0.15 22.14
CA GLN A 17 -27.89 -0.90 22.70
C GLN A 17 -27.42 -1.95 23.73
N GLU A 18 -28.30 -2.32 24.67
CA GLU A 18 -28.04 -3.40 25.62
C GLU A 18 -29.07 -4.53 25.44
N PRO A 19 -28.66 -5.73 24.97
CA PRO A 19 -27.31 -6.11 24.52
C PRO A 19 -26.94 -5.45 23.19
N PRO A 20 -25.64 -5.26 22.90
CA PRO A 20 -25.19 -4.73 21.62
C PRO A 20 -25.67 -5.57 20.44
N ALA A 21 -26.06 -4.92 19.34
CA ALA A 21 -26.54 -5.61 18.17
C ALA A 21 -25.44 -6.52 17.55
N MET A 22 -25.83 -7.69 17.07
CA MET A 22 -24.93 -8.58 16.34
C MET A 22 -24.56 -7.95 14.98
N LEU A 23 -23.39 -8.31 14.47
CA LEU A 23 -22.93 -7.82 13.16
C LEU A 23 -23.94 -8.08 12.03
N SER A 24 -24.59 -9.24 12.03
CA SER A 24 -25.63 -9.59 11.07
C SER A 24 -26.81 -8.61 11.09
N ASP A 25 -27.20 -8.15 12.26
CA ASP A 25 -28.30 -7.22 12.43
C ASP A 25 -27.93 -5.80 11.99
N ILE A 26 -26.68 -5.41 12.27
CA ILE A 26 -26.09 -4.15 11.79
C ILE A 26 -26.04 -4.14 10.25
N LEU A 27 -25.53 -5.21 9.63
CA LEU A 27 -25.45 -5.34 8.18
C LEU A 27 -26.83 -5.24 7.52
N ARG A 28 -27.86 -5.91 8.06
CA ARG A 28 -29.24 -5.82 7.58
C ARG A 28 -29.82 -4.42 7.72
N ALA A 29 -29.68 -3.85 8.93
CA ALA A 29 -30.22 -2.50 9.22
C ALA A 29 -29.57 -1.42 8.36
N CYS A 30 -28.31 -1.59 7.96
CA CYS A 30 -27.58 -0.68 7.07
C CYS A 30 -27.78 -1.00 5.57
N GLY A 31 -28.53 -2.05 5.22
CA GLY A 31 -28.86 -2.40 3.84
C GLY A 31 -27.76 -3.21 3.11
N TYR A 32 -26.88 -3.88 3.85
CA TYR A 32 -25.82 -4.73 3.30
C TYR A 32 -26.24 -6.20 3.11
N GLU A 33 -27.52 -6.49 3.17
CA GLU A 33 -28.09 -7.77 2.73
C GLU A 33 -28.64 -7.61 1.31
N ILE A 34 -28.03 -8.34 0.36
CA ILE A 34 -28.40 -8.35 -1.06
C ILE A 34 -28.63 -9.80 -1.46
N ASP A 35 -29.81 -10.09 -2.01
CA ASP A 35 -30.22 -11.45 -2.40
C ASP A 35 -30.09 -12.48 -1.25
N GLY A 36 -30.39 -12.08 -0.02
CA GLY A 36 -30.30 -12.92 1.17
C GLY A 36 -28.86 -13.21 1.62
N LYS A 37 -27.85 -12.55 1.08
CA LYS A 37 -26.45 -12.65 1.48
C LYS A 37 -25.98 -11.37 2.13
N LEU A 38 -25.23 -11.51 3.22
CA LEU A 38 -24.62 -10.38 3.91
C LEU A 38 -23.28 -10.00 3.26
N HIS A 39 -23.15 -8.75 2.83
CA HIS A 39 -21.95 -8.18 2.21
C HIS A 39 -21.04 -7.54 3.25
N PHE A 40 -20.34 -8.37 3.96
CA PHE A 40 -19.45 -7.98 5.06
C PHE A 40 -18.27 -7.12 4.61
N THR A 41 -17.56 -7.53 3.54
CA THR A 41 -16.39 -6.82 3.03
C THR A 41 -16.78 -5.41 2.57
N GLN A 42 -17.86 -5.28 1.81
CA GLN A 42 -18.33 -3.99 1.33
C GLN A 42 -18.77 -3.07 2.48
N TYR A 43 -19.42 -3.61 3.50
CA TYR A 43 -19.79 -2.86 4.72
C TYR A 43 -18.54 -2.28 5.40
N TYR A 44 -17.50 -3.08 5.59
CA TYR A 44 -16.28 -2.59 6.23
C TYR A 44 -15.56 -1.55 5.38
N THR A 45 -15.50 -1.74 4.08
CA THR A 45 -14.93 -0.76 3.15
C THR A 45 -15.65 0.59 3.27
N GLU A 46 -16.96 0.60 3.16
CA GLU A 46 -17.79 1.82 3.30
C GLU A 46 -17.70 2.46 4.69
N LEU A 47 -17.64 1.63 5.75
CA LEU A 47 -17.50 2.13 7.11
C LEU A 47 -16.13 2.78 7.36
N LEU A 48 -15.05 2.16 6.86
CA LEU A 48 -13.70 2.71 6.96
C LEU A 48 -13.56 4.00 6.16
N ASP A 49 -14.13 4.05 4.94
CA ASP A 49 -14.18 5.25 4.13
C ASP A 49 -14.96 6.37 4.83
N ALA A 50 -16.14 6.04 5.35
CA ALA A 50 -16.98 6.99 6.10
C ALA A 50 -16.29 7.56 7.36
N LYS A 51 -15.40 6.79 7.98
CA LYS A 51 -14.57 7.23 9.11
C LYS A 51 -13.29 7.93 8.67
N GLY A 52 -13.02 8.03 7.34
CA GLY A 52 -11.79 8.58 6.81
C GLY A 52 -10.56 7.74 7.11
N LEU A 53 -10.75 6.42 7.31
CA LEU A 53 -9.69 5.46 7.60
C LEU A 53 -9.29 4.64 6.36
N LEU A 54 -10.07 4.66 5.29
CA LEU A 54 -9.70 4.15 3.99
C LEU A 54 -8.79 5.17 3.31
N ASN A 55 -7.62 4.73 2.90
CA ASN A 55 -6.60 5.56 2.23
C ASN A 55 -5.94 6.65 3.10
N LYS A 56 -6.01 6.55 4.41
CA LYS A 56 -4.98 7.15 5.24
C LYS A 56 -3.91 6.08 5.52
N THR A 57 -3.00 5.90 4.58
CA THR A 57 -1.61 5.82 5.00
C THR A 57 -1.42 7.06 5.88
N PRO A 58 -1.03 6.97 7.17
CA PRO A 58 -0.70 8.16 7.91
C PRO A 58 0.29 8.93 7.03
N GLU A 59 -0.08 10.18 6.65
CA GLU A 59 0.90 11.07 6.04
C GLU A 59 2.08 11.07 7.02
N PRO A 60 3.29 10.77 6.54
CA PRO A 60 4.44 10.76 7.43
C PRO A 60 4.54 12.14 8.09
N GLU A 61 4.55 12.18 9.43
CA GLU A 61 4.79 13.41 10.16
C GLU A 61 6.28 13.75 10.00
N ILE A 62 6.59 14.59 8.98
CA ILE A 62 7.95 15.03 8.70
C ILE A 62 8.29 16.19 9.64
N SER A 63 9.40 16.08 10.34
CA SER A 63 9.91 17.16 11.19
C SER A 63 10.38 18.37 10.36
N GLU A 64 10.37 19.57 10.95
CA GLU A 64 10.80 20.80 10.28
C GLU A 64 12.23 20.70 9.69
N GLU A 65 13.07 19.85 10.27
CA GLU A 65 14.46 19.62 9.84
C GLU A 65 14.54 18.93 8.48
N TYR A 66 13.62 17.98 8.19
CA TYR A 66 13.63 17.19 6.95
C TYR A 66 12.59 17.66 5.94
N GLN A 67 11.77 18.66 6.27
CA GLN A 67 10.68 19.12 5.39
C GLN A 67 11.18 19.61 4.02
N GLU A 68 12.30 20.35 3.99
CA GLU A 68 12.86 20.86 2.72
C GLU A 68 13.32 19.73 1.81
N ILE A 69 13.96 18.69 2.37
CA ILE A 69 14.39 17.49 1.62
C ILE A 69 13.17 16.70 1.14
N TYR A 70 12.17 16.50 1.99
CA TYR A 70 10.93 15.82 1.64
C TYR A 70 10.22 16.53 0.47
N ASP A 71 10.05 17.85 0.55
CA ASP A 71 9.38 18.64 -0.49
C ASP A 71 10.14 18.57 -1.82
N GLU A 72 11.48 18.64 -1.81
CA GLU A 72 12.32 18.50 -3.00
C GLU A 72 12.19 17.10 -3.64
N LEU A 73 12.22 16.06 -2.83
CA LEU A 73 12.06 14.70 -3.32
C LEU A 73 10.65 14.46 -3.88
N CYS A 74 9.61 14.98 -3.24
CA CYS A 74 8.25 14.91 -3.74
C CYS A 74 8.07 15.64 -5.08
N GLU A 75 8.75 16.78 -5.28
CA GLU A 75 8.72 17.50 -6.56
C GLU A 75 9.41 16.70 -7.70
N ASN A 76 10.51 16.01 -7.38
CA ASN A 76 11.32 15.28 -8.36
C ASN A 76 10.78 13.86 -8.66
N TYR A 77 10.32 13.14 -7.65
CA TYR A 77 9.97 11.70 -7.72
C TYR A 77 8.50 11.40 -7.49
N GLY A 78 7.75 12.36 -6.95
CA GLY A 78 6.34 12.20 -6.56
C GLY A 78 6.17 11.76 -5.10
N GLU A 79 5.14 12.31 -4.45
CA GLU A 79 4.79 12.05 -3.06
C GLU A 79 4.62 10.55 -2.76
N ASP A 80 3.91 9.81 -3.64
CA ASP A 80 3.70 8.37 -3.49
C ASP A 80 5.02 7.56 -3.37
N ALA A 81 6.08 7.99 -4.06
CA ALA A 81 7.39 7.32 -4.02
C ALA A 81 8.12 7.60 -2.71
N VAL A 82 8.09 8.86 -2.25
CA VAL A 82 8.73 9.28 -0.99
C VAL A 82 8.00 8.68 0.20
N ASP A 83 6.66 8.64 0.17
CA ASP A 83 5.86 8.00 1.20
C ASP A 83 6.10 6.47 1.24
N ALA A 84 6.28 5.82 0.07
CA ALA A 84 6.64 4.41 0.03
C ALA A 84 8.00 4.15 0.71
N PHE A 85 8.99 5.02 0.49
CA PHE A 85 10.29 4.97 1.16
C PHE A 85 10.14 5.08 2.68
N LEU A 86 9.38 6.05 3.17
CA LEU A 86 9.13 6.29 4.59
C LEU A 86 8.30 5.20 5.29
N THR A 87 7.74 4.23 4.55
CA THR A 87 7.15 3.03 5.17
C THR A 87 8.19 2.02 5.64
N ILE A 88 9.42 2.11 5.13
CA ILE A 88 10.52 1.18 5.42
C ILE A 88 11.59 1.86 6.28
N TRP A 89 11.91 3.12 5.99
CA TRP A 89 12.97 3.89 6.61
C TRP A 89 12.46 5.13 7.33
N GLU A 90 13.31 5.76 8.13
CA GLU A 90 12.98 6.95 8.89
C GLU A 90 13.23 8.24 8.08
N GLU A 91 12.70 9.37 8.56
CA GLU A 91 12.90 10.67 7.90
C GLU A 91 14.37 11.10 7.81
N SER A 92 15.22 10.63 8.76
CA SER A 92 16.67 10.84 8.73
C SER A 92 17.37 10.18 7.53
N ASP A 93 16.72 9.20 6.91
CA ASP A 93 17.26 8.46 5.77
C ASP A 93 16.89 9.10 4.42
N LEU A 94 16.08 10.18 4.41
CA LEU A 94 15.67 10.87 3.19
C LEU A 94 16.85 11.37 2.35
N GLU A 95 17.98 11.69 2.98
CA GLU A 95 19.22 12.06 2.28
C GLU A 95 19.74 10.93 1.37
N HIS A 96 19.37 9.68 1.63
CA HIS A 96 19.77 8.49 0.88
C HIS A 96 18.70 8.01 -0.11
N PHE A 97 17.58 8.72 -0.22
CA PHE A 97 16.48 8.34 -1.10
C PHE A 97 16.94 8.12 -2.55
N GLU A 98 17.73 9.05 -3.10
CA GLU A 98 18.20 8.98 -4.49
C GLU A 98 19.11 7.77 -4.74
N ASP A 99 19.94 7.42 -3.76
CA ASP A 99 20.83 6.25 -3.84
C ASP A 99 20.04 4.93 -3.72
N ALA A 100 18.95 4.94 -2.97
CA ALA A 100 18.09 3.78 -2.76
C ALA A 100 17.08 3.58 -3.91
N PHE A 101 16.57 4.64 -4.50
CA PHE A 101 15.46 4.60 -5.45
C PHE A 101 15.83 3.94 -6.77
N SER A 102 15.21 2.79 -7.07
CA SER A 102 15.48 2.01 -8.29
C SER A 102 14.39 2.15 -9.35
N GLY A 103 13.24 2.78 -9.02
CA GLY A 103 12.18 3.04 -9.97
C GLY A 103 10.82 2.45 -9.56
N ARG A 104 9.88 2.55 -10.52
CA ARG A 104 8.51 2.03 -10.37
C ARG A 104 8.31 0.81 -11.26
N PHE A 105 7.75 -0.27 -10.70
CA PHE A 105 7.48 -1.54 -11.35
C PHE A 105 6.08 -2.04 -11.01
N GLU A 106 5.47 -2.81 -11.92
CA GLU A 106 4.14 -3.39 -11.69
C GLU A 106 4.19 -4.55 -10.69
N SER A 107 5.34 -5.26 -10.66
CA SER A 107 5.58 -6.37 -9.73
C SER A 107 7.07 -6.59 -9.46
N GLU A 108 7.34 -7.36 -8.42
CA GLU A 108 8.68 -7.86 -8.09
C GLU A 108 9.29 -8.69 -9.24
N ALA A 109 8.44 -9.44 -9.94
CA ALA A 109 8.84 -10.26 -11.08
C ALA A 109 9.29 -9.39 -12.28
N ASP A 110 8.59 -8.28 -12.55
CA ASP A 110 8.95 -7.35 -13.63
C ASP A 110 10.31 -6.70 -13.36
N PHE A 111 10.55 -6.28 -12.13
CA PHE A 111 11.87 -5.79 -11.73
C PHE A 111 12.95 -6.86 -11.87
N ALA A 112 12.67 -8.10 -11.43
CA ALA A 112 13.62 -9.20 -11.54
C ALA A 112 13.98 -9.51 -13.00
N GLU A 113 13.03 -9.44 -13.92
CA GLU A 113 13.25 -9.57 -15.36
C GLU A 113 14.13 -8.45 -15.89
N GLU A 114 13.77 -7.21 -15.62
CA GLU A 114 14.47 -6.03 -16.13
C GLU A 114 15.92 -5.97 -15.63
N ILE A 115 16.15 -6.08 -14.32
CA ILE A 115 17.51 -6.02 -13.77
C ILE A 115 18.38 -7.18 -14.27
N THR A 116 17.80 -8.37 -14.45
CA THR A 116 18.53 -9.55 -14.90
C THR A 116 18.90 -9.45 -16.37
N THR A 117 17.99 -8.98 -17.21
CA THR A 117 18.22 -8.87 -18.65
C THR A 117 19.03 -7.66 -19.03
N ASP A 118 18.74 -6.49 -18.47
CA ASP A 118 19.32 -5.23 -18.87
C ASP A 118 20.61 -4.92 -18.12
N CYS A 119 20.63 -5.06 -16.79
CA CYS A 119 21.80 -4.71 -15.99
C CYS A 119 22.88 -5.79 -16.04
N TYR A 120 22.50 -7.06 -16.03
CA TYR A 120 23.47 -8.18 -16.14
C TYR A 120 23.70 -8.63 -17.58
N GLY A 121 22.98 -8.07 -18.56
CA GLY A 121 23.18 -8.33 -19.99
C GLY A 121 22.96 -9.79 -20.38
N LEU A 122 22.08 -10.51 -19.71
CA LEU A 122 21.78 -11.90 -20.01
C LEU A 122 20.95 -12.01 -21.28
N ASN A 123 21.52 -12.65 -22.30
CA ASN A 123 20.78 -12.99 -23.51
C ASN A 123 20.12 -14.36 -23.35
N ILE A 124 18.86 -14.34 -22.97
CA ILE A 124 18.07 -15.55 -22.69
C ILE A 124 17.44 -16.05 -24.00
N PRO A 125 17.71 -17.30 -24.43
CA PRO A 125 17.05 -17.86 -25.60
C PRO A 125 15.53 -17.92 -25.42
N SER A 126 14.76 -17.63 -26.47
CA SER A 126 13.30 -17.53 -26.44
C SER A 126 12.56 -18.82 -26.02
N PHE A 127 13.22 -19.95 -26.00
CA PHE A 127 12.64 -21.23 -25.54
C PHE A 127 12.87 -21.49 -24.04
N VAL A 128 13.62 -20.63 -23.35
CA VAL A 128 13.86 -20.71 -21.90
C VAL A 128 12.75 -19.96 -21.19
N VAL A 129 12.07 -20.62 -20.27
CA VAL A 129 11.07 -20.02 -19.39
C VAL A 129 11.73 -19.80 -18.03
N ILE A 130 11.71 -18.56 -17.55
CA ILE A 130 12.25 -18.19 -16.25
C ILE A 130 11.09 -17.86 -15.33
N ASP A 131 11.17 -18.35 -14.11
CA ASP A 131 10.29 -17.93 -13.02
C ASP A 131 10.90 -16.68 -12.35
N TRP A 132 10.48 -15.51 -12.79
CA TRP A 132 11.00 -14.23 -12.31
C TRP A 132 10.62 -13.96 -10.86
N GLN A 133 9.45 -14.43 -10.41
CA GLN A 133 9.06 -14.35 -9.01
C GLN A 133 9.99 -15.20 -8.14
N ALA A 134 10.33 -16.42 -8.58
CA ALA A 134 11.31 -17.23 -7.86
C ALA A 134 12.71 -16.61 -7.85
N THR A 135 13.08 -15.86 -8.89
CA THR A 135 14.34 -15.10 -8.95
C THR A 135 14.36 -13.99 -7.89
N TRP A 136 13.28 -13.25 -7.75
CA TRP A 136 13.09 -12.29 -6.68
C TRP A 136 13.19 -12.98 -5.30
N ASP A 137 12.34 -13.97 -5.05
CA ASP A 137 12.21 -14.64 -3.74
C ASP A 137 13.50 -15.27 -3.23
N GLN A 138 14.35 -15.77 -4.13
CA GLN A 138 15.56 -16.49 -3.77
C GLN A 138 16.83 -15.62 -3.78
N GLY A 139 16.79 -14.46 -4.42
CA GLY A 139 17.97 -13.60 -4.60
C GLY A 139 17.69 -12.13 -4.29
N LEU A 140 16.95 -11.46 -5.16
CA LEU A 140 16.89 -10.00 -5.18
C LEU A 140 16.25 -9.38 -3.92
N ARG A 141 15.27 -10.04 -3.32
CA ARG A 141 14.62 -9.59 -2.09
C ARG A 141 15.54 -9.35 -0.90
N TYR A 142 16.76 -9.80 -0.94
CA TYR A 142 17.73 -9.56 0.13
C TYR A 142 18.49 -8.25 -0.05
N ASP A 143 18.54 -7.75 -1.27
CA ASP A 143 19.23 -6.51 -1.64
C ASP A 143 18.25 -5.38 -1.99
N TYR A 144 16.97 -5.70 -2.21
CA TYR A 144 15.94 -4.74 -2.63
C TYR A 144 14.65 -4.92 -1.84
N GLU A 145 13.92 -3.83 -1.67
CA GLU A 145 12.57 -3.79 -1.10
C GLU A 145 11.55 -3.33 -2.17
N TYR A 146 10.40 -4.01 -2.23
CA TYR A 146 9.27 -3.64 -3.07
C TYR A 146 8.12 -3.12 -2.22
N VAL A 147 7.79 -1.84 -2.36
CA VAL A 147 6.72 -1.19 -1.60
C VAL A 147 5.86 -0.31 -2.50
N ASN A 148 4.55 -0.56 -2.50
CA ASN A 148 3.56 0.24 -3.22
C ASN A 148 3.87 0.46 -4.72
N GLY A 149 4.55 -0.49 -5.37
CA GLY A 149 4.94 -0.37 -6.77
C GLY A 149 6.31 0.27 -7.00
N TYR A 150 7.06 0.54 -5.94
CA TYR A 150 8.41 1.11 -6.01
C TYR A 150 9.45 0.13 -5.49
N ILE A 151 10.63 0.16 -6.10
CA ILE A 151 11.78 -0.64 -5.69
C ILE A 151 12.84 0.29 -5.09
N PHE A 152 13.41 -0.17 -3.98
CA PHE A 152 14.51 0.49 -3.30
C PHE A 152 15.63 -0.50 -3.01
N VAL A 153 16.89 -0.04 -3.11
CA VAL A 153 18.08 -0.82 -2.70
C VAL A 153 18.23 -0.73 -1.19
N ASN A 154 18.51 -1.86 -0.53
CA ASN A 154 18.72 -1.92 0.93
C ASN A 154 20.13 -1.49 1.37
N ALA A 155 21.05 -1.24 0.45
CA ALA A 155 22.45 -0.93 0.74
C ALA A 155 22.86 0.40 0.10
N TRP A 156 22.93 1.45 0.89
CA TRP A 156 23.56 2.74 0.56
C TRP A 156 24.66 3.08 1.54
#